data_fc058c2f5a1dcf817929f2994d0126b7
#
_entry.id   fc058c2f5a1dcf817929f2994d0126b7
#
_cell.length_a   1.000
_cell.length_b   1.000
_cell.length_c   1.000
_cell.angle_alpha   90.00
_cell.angle_beta   90.00
_cell.angle_gamma   90.00
#
_symmetry.space_group_name_H-M   'P 1'
#
loop_
_entity.id
_entity.type
_entity.pdbx_description
1 polymer ?
#
loop_
_entity_poly.entity_id
_entity_poly.type
_entity_poly.pdbx_seq_one_letter_code
_entity_poly.pdbx_strand_id
1 'polypeptide(L)'
;PEIKEFMEALKAKTVGEAEFHQAVEEVIETVWDTYQANPKYKANKILEKMVEPERVIMFRVPWIDDKGEVQINRGYRVQFNSAIGPYKGGLRFHPSVTLGGLKFLGFEQTFKNSLTTLPMGGGKGGSDFNPKGKSDNEVMRFCQSFMTELCKYIGADTDVPAGDIGVGAREIGYLFGQYKRIRNEFVGVLTGKPREFGGSRVRPEATGYGTVYFAQHMLKEKGQDIKGKTVAISGFGNVAWGAAQKLVQLGAKLVTISGPDGYIYDEKGLTQDCLLYTSPSPRDKRQS
;
A
#
# COMPACT_ATOMS: atom_id res chain seq x y z
N PRO A 1 10.02 29.26 -11.10
CA PRO A 1 8.90 29.50 -12.04
C PRO A 1 8.45 28.22 -12.73
N GLU A 2 9.41 27.41 -13.17
CA GLU A 2 9.15 26.20 -13.98
C GLU A 2 8.39 25.09 -13.23
N ILE A 3 8.65 24.86 -11.93
CA ILE A 3 7.88 23.89 -11.12
C ILE A 3 6.43 24.35 -11.00
N LYS A 4 6.21 25.65 -10.78
CA LYS A 4 4.87 26.21 -10.65
C LYS A 4 4.08 26.03 -11.94
N GLU A 5 4.67 26.33 -13.08
CA GLU A 5 4.06 26.15 -14.39
C GLU A 5 3.71 24.68 -14.68
N PHE A 6 4.61 23.75 -14.32
CA PHE A 6 4.38 22.33 -14.42
C PHE A 6 3.17 21.90 -13.56
N MET A 7 3.12 22.34 -12.30
CA MET A 7 2.04 22.01 -11.39
C MET A 7 0.70 22.63 -11.82
N GLU A 8 0.69 23.86 -12.35
CA GLU A 8 -0.52 24.50 -12.89
C GLU A 8 -1.08 23.68 -14.08
N ALA A 9 -0.20 23.25 -14.99
CA ALA A 9 -0.60 22.40 -16.12
C ALA A 9 -1.15 21.05 -15.68
N LEU A 10 -0.56 20.42 -14.65
CA LEU A 10 -1.06 19.18 -14.08
C LEU A 10 -2.43 19.38 -13.42
N LYS A 11 -2.56 20.39 -12.56
CA LYS A 11 -3.81 20.72 -11.85
C LYS A 11 -4.97 21.00 -12.82
N ALA A 12 -4.68 21.63 -13.95
CA ALA A 12 -5.68 21.90 -14.99
C ALA A 12 -6.23 20.61 -15.64
N LYS A 13 -5.41 19.56 -15.75
CA LYS A 13 -5.81 18.25 -16.30
C LYS A 13 -6.51 17.35 -15.31
N THR A 14 -6.23 17.49 -14.02
CA THR A 14 -6.61 16.57 -12.96
C THR A 14 -7.41 17.26 -11.87
N VAL A 15 -8.46 17.95 -12.28
CA VAL A 15 -9.31 18.75 -11.38
C VAL A 15 -9.89 17.91 -10.27
N GLY A 16 -9.77 18.37 -9.02
CA GLY A 16 -10.32 17.70 -7.84
C GLY A 16 -9.44 16.61 -7.23
N GLU A 17 -8.24 16.36 -7.76
CA GLU A 17 -7.31 15.34 -7.26
C GLU A 17 -6.24 15.93 -6.32
N ALA A 18 -6.66 16.55 -5.20
CA ALA A 18 -5.80 17.33 -4.33
C ALA A 18 -4.65 16.51 -3.72
N GLU A 19 -4.91 15.27 -3.27
CA GLU A 19 -3.89 14.39 -2.70
C GLU A 19 -2.84 13.99 -3.74
N PHE A 20 -3.26 13.78 -4.98
CA PHE A 20 -2.35 13.50 -6.08
C PHE A 20 -1.47 14.70 -6.40
N HIS A 21 -2.04 15.91 -6.43
CA HIS A 21 -1.27 17.13 -6.66
C HIS A 21 -0.20 17.36 -5.60
N GLN A 22 -0.55 17.16 -4.32
CA GLN A 22 0.39 17.30 -3.21
C GLN A 22 1.57 16.32 -3.34
N ALA A 23 1.28 15.04 -3.58
CA ALA A 23 2.32 14.03 -3.72
C ALA A 23 3.25 14.31 -4.91
N VAL A 24 2.69 14.75 -6.03
CA VAL A 24 3.50 15.13 -7.20
C VAL A 24 4.39 16.32 -6.90
N GLU A 25 3.89 17.37 -6.25
CA GLU A 25 4.64 18.56 -5.88
C GLU A 25 5.84 18.22 -4.98
N GLU A 26 5.61 17.42 -3.92
CA GLU A 26 6.65 16.97 -2.99
C GLU A 26 7.77 16.18 -3.70
N VAL A 27 7.43 15.29 -4.62
CA VAL A 27 8.42 14.50 -5.36
C VAL A 27 9.16 15.37 -6.38
N ILE A 28 8.45 16.21 -7.13
CA ILE A 28 9.06 17.05 -8.17
C ILE A 28 10.08 18.01 -7.57
N GLU A 29 9.80 18.61 -6.42
CA GLU A 29 10.75 19.48 -5.71
C GLU A 29 12.08 18.76 -5.43
N THR A 30 12.04 17.46 -5.13
CA THR A 30 13.25 16.68 -4.83
C THR A 30 14.03 16.24 -6.06
N VAL A 31 13.39 16.05 -7.21
CA VAL A 31 14.03 15.52 -8.42
C VAL A 31 14.28 16.61 -9.49
N TRP A 32 13.81 17.83 -9.27
CA TRP A 32 13.82 18.90 -10.26
C TRP A 32 15.21 19.24 -10.77
N ASP A 33 16.18 19.40 -9.87
CA ASP A 33 17.55 19.73 -10.24
C ASP A 33 18.18 18.64 -11.12
N THR A 34 17.93 17.37 -10.76
CA THR A 34 18.39 16.23 -11.57
C THR A 34 17.74 16.22 -12.95
N TYR A 35 16.45 16.52 -13.03
CA TYR A 35 15.72 16.61 -14.29
C TYR A 35 16.25 17.76 -15.16
N GLN A 36 16.49 18.92 -14.57
CA GLN A 36 17.02 20.09 -15.29
C GLN A 36 18.46 19.87 -15.79
N ALA A 37 19.28 19.21 -15.00
CA ALA A 37 20.67 18.93 -15.35
C ALA A 37 20.82 17.90 -16.49
N ASN A 38 19.75 17.19 -16.85
CA ASN A 38 19.82 16.14 -17.87
C ASN A 38 18.96 16.46 -19.10
N PRO A 39 19.56 16.94 -20.21
CA PRO A 39 18.82 17.31 -21.42
C PRO A 39 17.99 16.14 -22.02
N LYS A 40 18.43 14.89 -21.83
CA LYS A 40 17.69 13.72 -22.33
C LYS A 40 16.37 13.54 -21.59
N TYR A 41 16.33 13.84 -20.29
CA TYR A 41 15.08 13.75 -19.51
C TYR A 41 14.07 14.79 -19.98
N LYS A 42 14.50 16.00 -20.22
CA LYS A 42 13.65 17.09 -20.74
C LYS A 42 13.15 16.77 -22.16
N ALA A 43 14.04 16.38 -23.06
CA ALA A 43 13.68 16.06 -24.45
C ALA A 43 12.67 14.91 -24.55
N ASN A 44 12.72 13.95 -23.61
CA ASN A 44 11.79 12.83 -23.55
C ASN A 44 10.58 13.06 -22.64
N LYS A 45 10.44 14.25 -22.06
CA LYS A 45 9.33 14.61 -21.16
C LYS A 45 9.12 13.58 -20.03
N ILE A 46 10.22 13.24 -19.36
CA ILE A 46 10.20 12.16 -18.37
C ILE A 46 9.25 12.48 -17.21
N LEU A 47 9.29 13.69 -16.65
CA LEU A 47 8.40 14.06 -15.54
C LEU A 47 6.93 14.10 -15.97
N GLU A 48 6.63 14.60 -17.15
CA GLU A 48 5.28 14.61 -17.70
C GLU A 48 4.72 13.19 -17.89
N LYS A 49 5.58 12.24 -18.29
CA LYS A 49 5.20 10.83 -18.37
C LYS A 49 5.02 10.19 -16.98
N MET A 50 5.85 10.58 -16.01
CA MET A 50 5.82 10.01 -14.67
C MET A 50 4.60 10.45 -13.85
N VAL A 51 3.97 11.56 -14.19
CA VAL A 51 2.75 12.03 -13.53
C VAL A 51 1.46 11.58 -14.24
N GLU A 52 1.58 10.91 -15.38
CA GLU A 52 0.44 10.38 -16.12
C GLU A 52 0.41 8.85 -15.96
N PRO A 53 -0.65 8.26 -15.41
CA PRO A 53 -0.76 6.81 -15.34
C PRO A 53 -0.86 6.20 -16.74
N GLU A 54 -0.20 5.09 -16.98
CA GLU A 54 -0.26 4.40 -18.28
C GLU A 54 -1.68 3.92 -18.57
N ARG A 55 -2.42 3.51 -17.54
CA ARG A 55 -3.78 3.01 -17.69
C ARG A 55 -4.58 3.10 -16.39
N VAL A 56 -5.83 3.49 -16.51
CA VAL A 56 -6.82 3.45 -15.42
C VAL A 56 -7.97 2.56 -15.84
N ILE A 57 -8.29 1.57 -15.00
CA ILE A 57 -9.42 0.69 -15.18
C ILE A 57 -10.41 0.96 -14.06
N MET A 58 -11.65 1.25 -14.42
CA MET A 58 -12.76 1.45 -13.50
C MET A 58 -13.90 0.51 -13.90
N PHE A 59 -14.48 -0.18 -12.93
CA PHE A 59 -15.52 -1.16 -13.17
C PHE A 59 -16.54 -1.20 -12.04
N ARG A 60 -17.75 -1.65 -12.37
CA ARG A 60 -18.82 -1.88 -11.42
C ARG A 60 -18.66 -3.24 -10.75
N VAL A 61 -18.91 -3.29 -9.44
CA VAL A 61 -18.82 -4.51 -8.62
C VAL A 61 -20.17 -4.76 -7.96
N PRO A 62 -21.11 -5.48 -8.61
CA PRO A 62 -22.37 -5.89 -7.99
C PRO A 62 -22.14 -7.15 -7.13
N TRP A 63 -22.74 -7.19 -5.96
CA TRP A 63 -22.69 -8.34 -5.06
C TRP A 63 -23.95 -8.43 -4.21
N ILE A 64 -24.20 -9.58 -3.59
CA ILE A 64 -25.40 -9.82 -2.80
C ILE A 64 -25.00 -9.92 -1.32
N ASP A 65 -25.67 -9.16 -0.46
CA ASP A 65 -25.46 -9.21 0.98
C ASP A 65 -26.16 -10.43 1.63
N ASP A 66 -26.01 -10.57 2.94
CA ASP A 66 -26.60 -11.69 3.67
C ASP A 66 -28.13 -11.60 3.80
N LYS A 67 -28.72 -10.46 3.47
CA LYS A 67 -30.18 -10.27 3.40
C LYS A 67 -30.76 -10.61 2.02
N GLY A 68 -29.89 -10.94 1.06
CA GLY A 68 -30.27 -11.18 -0.32
C GLY A 68 -30.44 -9.92 -1.17
N GLU A 69 -30.03 -8.77 -0.66
CA GLU A 69 -30.11 -7.48 -1.36
C GLU A 69 -28.89 -7.26 -2.26
N VAL A 70 -29.14 -6.70 -3.45
CA VAL A 70 -28.05 -6.35 -4.38
C VAL A 70 -27.38 -5.06 -3.94
N GLN A 71 -26.09 -5.14 -3.73
CA GLN A 71 -25.20 -4.03 -3.44
C GLN A 71 -24.33 -3.71 -4.65
N ILE A 72 -23.95 -2.44 -4.82
CA ILE A 72 -23.11 -2.01 -5.95
C ILE A 72 -21.98 -1.15 -5.41
N ASN A 73 -20.76 -1.57 -5.68
CA ASN A 73 -19.55 -0.80 -5.41
C ASN A 73 -18.80 -0.50 -6.71
N ARG A 74 -17.83 0.38 -6.61
CA ARG A 74 -16.93 0.75 -7.70
C ARG A 74 -15.55 0.16 -7.46
N GLY A 75 -15.03 -0.54 -8.45
CA GLY A 75 -13.68 -1.08 -8.45
C GLY A 75 -12.73 -0.26 -9.32
N TYR A 76 -11.46 -0.21 -8.95
CA TYR A 76 -10.41 0.50 -9.68
C TYR A 76 -9.12 -0.30 -9.72
N ARG A 77 -8.38 -0.14 -10.83
CA ARG A 77 -6.94 -0.46 -10.90
C ARG A 77 -6.24 0.64 -11.69
N VAL A 78 -5.29 1.30 -11.05
CA VAL A 78 -4.38 2.26 -11.66
C VAL A 78 -3.09 1.53 -11.96
N GLN A 79 -2.84 1.25 -13.23
CA GLN A 79 -1.57 0.76 -13.76
C GLN A 79 -0.72 1.97 -14.08
N PHE A 80 0.08 2.38 -13.08
CA PHE A 80 0.65 3.71 -13.11
C PHE A 80 1.90 3.78 -14.00
N ASN A 81 2.85 2.87 -13.79
CA ASN A 81 4.10 2.88 -14.54
C ASN A 81 4.71 1.48 -14.61
N SER A 82 5.09 1.04 -15.79
CA SER A 82 5.70 -0.27 -16.06
C SER A 82 7.12 -0.17 -16.62
N ALA A 83 7.76 0.99 -16.55
CA ALA A 83 9.06 1.24 -17.18
C ALA A 83 10.17 0.28 -16.68
N ILE A 84 10.10 -0.16 -15.42
CA ILE A 84 11.11 -1.03 -14.81
C ILE A 84 10.58 -2.43 -14.43
N GLY A 85 9.36 -2.76 -14.79
CA GLY A 85 8.78 -4.08 -14.54
C GLY A 85 7.26 -4.07 -14.44
N PRO A 86 6.62 -5.22 -14.16
CA PRO A 86 5.19 -5.34 -14.00
C PRO A 86 4.64 -4.34 -12.98
N TYR A 87 3.42 -3.85 -13.20
CA TYR A 87 2.76 -3.00 -12.21
C TYR A 87 2.65 -3.75 -10.87
N LYS A 88 3.01 -3.10 -9.79
CA LYS A 88 3.02 -3.70 -8.46
C LYS A 88 2.48 -2.71 -7.43
N GLY A 89 1.51 -3.14 -6.65
CA GLY A 89 0.96 -2.35 -5.55
C GLY A 89 -0.36 -2.90 -5.01
N GLY A 90 -0.75 -2.43 -3.84
CA GLY A 90 -1.87 -2.96 -3.07
C GLY A 90 -3.25 -2.68 -3.65
N LEU A 91 -4.23 -3.43 -3.14
CA LEU A 91 -5.65 -3.16 -3.27
C LEU A 91 -6.17 -2.66 -1.92
N ARG A 92 -6.91 -1.55 -1.91
CA ARG A 92 -7.51 -0.96 -0.71
C ARG A 92 -9.03 -1.10 -0.77
N PHE A 93 -9.63 -1.67 0.27
CA PHE A 93 -11.09 -1.69 0.43
C PHE A 93 -11.47 -0.78 1.61
N HIS A 94 -11.97 0.41 1.27
CA HIS A 94 -12.35 1.40 2.25
C HIS A 94 -13.32 2.42 1.63
N PRO A 95 -14.33 2.92 2.37
CA PRO A 95 -15.29 3.88 1.83
C PRO A 95 -14.68 5.17 1.26
N SER A 96 -13.50 5.56 1.72
CA SER A 96 -12.79 6.75 1.23
C SER A 96 -12.02 6.56 -0.07
N VAL A 97 -12.07 5.36 -0.67
CA VAL A 97 -11.35 5.10 -1.93
C VAL A 97 -11.96 5.90 -3.07
N THR A 98 -11.13 6.72 -3.69
CA THR A 98 -11.43 7.51 -4.88
C THR A 98 -10.37 7.29 -5.95
N LEU A 99 -10.68 7.64 -7.19
CA LEU A 99 -9.69 7.57 -8.27
C LEU A 99 -8.47 8.46 -8.00
N GLY A 100 -8.70 9.71 -7.56
CA GLY A 100 -7.60 10.64 -7.22
C GLY A 100 -6.70 10.10 -6.12
N GLY A 101 -7.26 9.53 -5.05
CA GLY A 101 -6.51 8.88 -3.98
C GLY A 101 -5.71 7.67 -4.46
N LEU A 102 -6.26 6.87 -5.38
CA LEU A 102 -5.53 5.73 -5.97
C LEU A 102 -4.45 6.16 -6.96
N LYS A 103 -4.62 7.26 -7.69
CA LYS A 103 -3.58 7.86 -8.51
C LYS A 103 -2.42 8.36 -7.66
N PHE A 104 -2.72 9.07 -6.57
CA PHE A 104 -1.75 9.45 -5.56
C PHE A 104 -0.92 8.25 -5.08
N LEU A 105 -1.59 7.22 -4.59
CA LEU A 105 -0.93 6.03 -4.08
C LEU A 105 -0.17 5.24 -5.15
N GLY A 106 -0.67 5.21 -6.39
CA GLY A 106 0.02 4.55 -7.51
C GLY A 106 1.28 5.30 -7.95
N PHE A 107 1.25 6.62 -7.91
CA PHE A 107 2.40 7.48 -8.15
C PHE A 107 3.49 7.24 -7.09
N GLU A 108 3.15 7.32 -5.82
CA GLU A 108 4.09 7.03 -4.74
C GLU A 108 4.64 5.60 -4.80
N GLN A 109 3.80 4.62 -5.14
CA GLN A 109 4.20 3.23 -5.28
C GLN A 109 5.26 3.05 -6.37
N THR A 110 5.21 3.83 -7.45
CA THR A 110 6.22 3.81 -8.52
C THR A 110 7.60 4.17 -7.96
N PHE A 111 7.72 5.24 -7.21
CA PHE A 111 8.99 5.65 -6.58
C PHE A 111 9.43 4.68 -5.49
N LYS A 112 8.50 4.26 -4.63
CA LYS A 112 8.78 3.26 -3.59
C LYS A 112 9.39 1.99 -4.17
N ASN A 113 8.82 1.45 -5.24
CA ASN A 113 9.31 0.23 -5.86
C ASN A 113 10.67 0.44 -6.55
N SER A 114 10.90 1.58 -7.19
CA SER A 114 12.18 1.91 -7.82
C SER A 114 13.35 1.91 -6.84
N LEU A 115 13.12 2.33 -5.60
CA LEU A 115 14.14 2.35 -4.54
C LEU A 115 14.52 0.97 -4.02
N THR A 116 13.76 -0.08 -4.35
CA THR A 116 14.09 -1.46 -3.97
C THR A 116 15.14 -2.10 -4.85
N THR A 117 15.49 -1.48 -5.99
CA THR A 117 16.34 -2.04 -7.06
C THR A 117 15.78 -3.29 -7.76
N LEU A 118 14.58 -3.73 -7.40
CA LEU A 118 13.90 -4.86 -8.03
C LEU A 118 13.11 -4.42 -9.27
N PRO A 119 12.92 -5.31 -10.26
CA PRO A 119 12.21 -5.00 -11.50
C PRO A 119 10.69 -4.98 -11.27
N MET A 120 10.22 -3.98 -10.57
CA MET A 120 8.80 -3.75 -10.25
C MET A 120 8.38 -2.34 -10.62
N GLY A 121 7.35 -2.22 -11.42
CA GLY A 121 6.67 -0.97 -11.71
C GLY A 121 5.75 -0.53 -10.56
N GLY A 122 4.91 0.45 -10.81
CA GLY A 122 3.95 0.99 -9.84
C GLY A 122 2.51 0.78 -10.27
N GLY A 123 1.67 0.40 -9.31
CA GLY A 123 0.23 0.29 -9.50
C GLY A 123 -0.51 0.37 -8.17
N LYS A 124 -1.77 0.72 -8.23
CA LYS A 124 -2.66 0.75 -7.05
C LYS A 124 -4.08 0.48 -7.47
N GLY A 125 -4.84 -0.18 -6.61
CA GLY A 125 -6.24 -0.43 -6.87
C GLY A 125 -7.08 -0.45 -5.60
N GLY A 126 -8.35 -0.73 -5.77
CA GLY A 126 -9.24 -0.83 -4.63
C GLY A 126 -10.71 -0.60 -4.97
N SER A 127 -11.48 -0.42 -3.92
CA SER A 127 -12.92 -0.18 -4.00
C SER A 127 -13.39 0.65 -2.81
N ASP A 128 -14.49 1.37 -2.98
CA ASP A 128 -15.24 2.02 -1.91
C ASP A 128 -15.99 1.03 -0.99
N PHE A 129 -15.80 -0.25 -1.18
CA PHE A 129 -16.34 -1.31 -0.33
C PHE A 129 -15.77 -1.23 1.09
N ASN A 130 -16.64 -1.32 2.09
CA ASN A 130 -16.25 -1.39 3.49
C ASN A 130 -16.33 -2.83 4.02
N PRO A 131 -15.22 -3.52 4.25
CA PRO A 131 -15.22 -4.89 4.79
C PRO A 131 -15.57 -4.97 6.28
N LYS A 132 -15.52 -3.84 7.02
CA LYS A 132 -15.83 -3.83 8.44
C LYS A 132 -17.30 -4.18 8.69
N GLY A 133 -17.53 -5.12 9.61
CA GLY A 133 -18.88 -5.56 9.96
C GLY A 133 -19.58 -6.46 8.92
N LYS A 134 -18.89 -6.83 7.86
CA LYS A 134 -19.37 -7.78 6.86
C LYS A 134 -19.03 -9.22 7.25
N SER A 135 -19.91 -10.16 6.93
CA SER A 135 -19.64 -11.58 7.10
C SER A 135 -18.54 -12.06 6.13
N ASP A 136 -17.90 -13.18 6.45
CA ASP A 136 -16.93 -13.80 5.54
C ASP A 136 -17.56 -14.12 4.17
N ASN A 137 -18.83 -14.52 4.16
CA ASN A 137 -19.57 -14.80 2.92
C ASN A 137 -19.84 -13.54 2.09
N GLU A 138 -20.18 -12.42 2.72
CA GLU A 138 -20.34 -11.14 2.04
C GLU A 138 -19.02 -10.69 1.42
N VAL A 139 -17.93 -10.71 2.19
CA VAL A 139 -16.59 -10.36 1.71
C VAL A 139 -16.14 -11.28 0.57
N MET A 140 -16.41 -12.58 0.67
CA MET A 140 -16.11 -13.53 -0.39
C MET A 140 -16.87 -13.20 -1.69
N ARG A 141 -18.19 -12.97 -1.61
CA ARG A 141 -19.02 -12.62 -2.77
C ARG A 141 -18.54 -11.32 -3.42
N PHE A 142 -18.22 -10.32 -2.59
CA PHE A 142 -17.63 -9.08 -3.09
C PHE A 142 -16.30 -9.33 -3.81
N CYS A 143 -15.36 -10.04 -3.19
CA CYS A 143 -14.06 -10.35 -3.78
C CYS A 143 -14.18 -11.13 -5.08
N GLN A 144 -15.13 -12.07 -5.17
CA GLN A 144 -15.40 -12.83 -6.39
C GLN A 144 -15.88 -11.93 -7.52
N SER A 145 -16.85 -11.04 -7.24
CA SER A 145 -17.34 -10.08 -8.21
C SER A 145 -16.24 -9.09 -8.65
N PHE A 146 -15.48 -8.55 -7.71
CA PHE A 146 -14.35 -7.66 -7.98
C PHE A 146 -13.31 -8.32 -8.90
N MET A 147 -12.90 -9.55 -8.58
CA MET A 147 -11.89 -10.27 -9.36
C MET A 147 -12.41 -10.71 -10.73
N THR A 148 -13.70 -10.95 -10.89
CA THR A 148 -14.29 -11.27 -12.20
C THR A 148 -14.00 -10.18 -13.24
N GLU A 149 -14.00 -8.93 -12.84
CA GLU A 149 -13.60 -7.83 -13.71
C GLU A 149 -12.07 -7.63 -13.75
N LEU A 150 -11.41 -7.63 -12.59
CA LEU A 150 -9.99 -7.34 -12.49
C LEU A 150 -9.11 -8.38 -13.18
N CYS A 151 -9.49 -9.66 -13.21
CA CYS A 151 -8.68 -10.75 -13.78
C CYS A 151 -8.31 -10.58 -15.26
N LYS A 152 -9.03 -9.72 -15.96
CA LYS A 152 -8.78 -9.39 -17.38
C LYS A 152 -7.51 -8.55 -17.58
N TYR A 153 -7.01 -7.92 -16.53
CA TYR A 153 -5.97 -6.88 -16.60
C TYR A 153 -4.73 -7.20 -15.78
N ILE A 154 -4.75 -8.26 -14.98
CA ILE A 154 -3.67 -8.66 -14.09
C ILE A 154 -3.07 -10.00 -14.45
N GLY A 155 -1.88 -10.26 -13.97
CA GLY A 155 -1.16 -11.51 -14.21
C GLY A 155 0.23 -11.47 -13.58
N ALA A 156 0.88 -12.63 -13.48
CA ALA A 156 2.18 -12.78 -12.83
C ALA A 156 3.27 -11.88 -13.43
N ASP A 157 3.22 -11.66 -14.74
CA ASP A 157 4.23 -10.90 -15.49
C ASP A 157 3.71 -9.56 -16.02
N THR A 158 2.47 -9.18 -15.66
CA THR A 158 1.83 -7.96 -16.17
C THR A 158 1.56 -6.98 -15.05
N ASP A 159 0.76 -7.41 -14.06
CA ASP A 159 0.32 -6.60 -12.93
C ASP A 159 0.05 -7.50 -11.74
N VAL A 160 0.75 -7.28 -10.64
CA VAL A 160 0.71 -8.11 -9.44
C VAL A 160 0.19 -7.30 -8.26
N PRO A 161 -1.13 -7.33 -7.99
CA PRO A 161 -1.70 -6.69 -6.82
C PRO A 161 -1.23 -7.33 -5.50
N ALA A 162 -1.44 -6.61 -4.41
CA ALA A 162 -1.13 -7.03 -3.04
C ALA A 162 -2.21 -6.59 -2.06
N GLY A 163 -2.06 -6.92 -0.78
CA GLY A 163 -2.89 -6.37 0.28
C GLY A 163 -2.55 -4.90 0.60
N ASP A 164 -3.53 -4.22 1.17
CA ASP A 164 -3.47 -2.86 1.71
C ASP A 164 -4.60 -2.70 2.74
N ILE A 165 -4.97 -1.50 3.12
CA ILE A 165 -6.07 -1.26 4.07
C ILE A 165 -7.35 -2.01 3.63
N GLY A 166 -7.92 -2.80 4.52
CA GLY A 166 -9.12 -3.59 4.26
C GLY A 166 -8.90 -4.83 3.38
N VAL A 167 -7.67 -5.15 3.00
CA VAL A 167 -7.32 -6.33 2.20
C VAL A 167 -6.18 -7.09 2.86
N GLY A 168 -6.54 -8.06 3.67
CA GLY A 168 -5.61 -8.97 4.34
C GLY A 168 -5.51 -10.34 3.66
N ALA A 169 -4.96 -11.32 4.38
CA ALA A 169 -4.79 -12.68 3.87
C ALA A 169 -6.11 -13.33 3.45
N ARG A 170 -7.22 -13.04 4.17
CA ARG A 170 -8.57 -13.52 3.86
C ARG A 170 -9.02 -13.04 2.48
N GLU A 171 -8.99 -11.73 2.27
CA GLU A 171 -9.40 -11.10 1.01
C GLU A 171 -8.50 -11.56 -0.15
N ILE A 172 -7.20 -11.60 0.06
CA ILE A 172 -6.25 -12.13 -0.95
C ILE A 172 -6.57 -13.59 -1.30
N GLY A 173 -6.94 -14.41 -0.32
CA GLY A 173 -7.37 -15.80 -0.56
C GLY A 173 -8.61 -15.88 -1.45
N TYR A 174 -9.63 -15.06 -1.17
CA TYR A 174 -10.86 -15.01 -1.98
C TYR A 174 -10.60 -14.50 -3.40
N LEU A 175 -9.79 -13.45 -3.52
CA LEU A 175 -9.41 -12.88 -4.81
C LEU A 175 -8.61 -13.89 -5.65
N PHE A 176 -7.63 -14.56 -5.04
CA PHE A 176 -6.83 -15.57 -5.75
C PHE A 176 -7.65 -16.80 -6.15
N GLY A 177 -8.54 -17.27 -5.27
CA GLY A 177 -9.44 -18.38 -5.59
C GLY A 177 -10.30 -18.09 -6.81
N GLN A 178 -10.85 -16.88 -6.93
CA GLN A 178 -11.64 -16.48 -8.09
C GLN A 178 -10.78 -16.30 -9.34
N TYR A 179 -9.60 -15.71 -9.24
CA TYR A 179 -8.65 -15.62 -10.35
C TYR A 179 -8.33 -17.01 -10.90
N LYS A 180 -7.95 -17.95 -10.03
CA LYS A 180 -7.67 -19.33 -10.39
C LYS A 180 -8.83 -20.00 -11.11
N ARG A 181 -10.05 -19.80 -10.65
CA ARG A 181 -11.25 -20.39 -11.27
C ARG A 181 -11.51 -19.86 -12.68
N ILE A 182 -11.32 -18.55 -12.90
CA ILE A 182 -11.59 -17.92 -14.21
C ILE A 182 -10.45 -18.21 -15.19
N ARG A 183 -9.19 -18.05 -14.75
CA ARG A 183 -8.01 -18.17 -15.61
C ARG A 183 -7.54 -19.61 -15.77
N ASN A 184 -7.94 -20.49 -14.88
CA ASN A 184 -7.44 -21.86 -14.77
C ASN A 184 -5.91 -21.90 -14.61
N GLU A 185 -5.34 -20.98 -13.85
CA GLU A 185 -3.91 -20.80 -13.64
C GLU A 185 -3.58 -20.73 -12.15
N PHE A 186 -2.49 -21.42 -11.74
CA PHE A 186 -1.93 -21.31 -10.39
C PHE A 186 -0.56 -20.64 -10.49
N VAL A 187 -0.55 -19.31 -10.55
CA VAL A 187 0.62 -18.49 -10.86
C VAL A 187 0.93 -17.46 -9.78
N GLY A 188 2.03 -16.75 -9.94
CA GLY A 188 2.52 -15.71 -9.02
C GLY A 188 1.73 -14.39 -9.02
N VAL A 189 0.47 -14.38 -9.45
CA VAL A 189 -0.42 -13.24 -9.32
C VAL A 189 -0.85 -13.05 -7.87
N LEU A 190 -0.99 -11.82 -7.41
CA LEU A 190 -1.30 -11.45 -6.03
C LEU A 190 -0.20 -11.86 -5.02
N THR A 191 0.40 -10.90 -4.35
CA THR A 191 1.27 -11.16 -3.20
C THR A 191 0.49 -11.06 -1.89
N GLY A 192 1.05 -11.67 -0.82
CA GLY A 192 0.35 -11.79 0.47
C GLY A 192 -0.54 -13.02 0.58
N LYS A 193 -0.45 -13.95 -0.37
CA LYS A 193 -1.12 -15.25 -0.29
C LYS A 193 -0.57 -16.09 0.86
N PRO A 194 -1.42 -16.86 1.55
CA PRO A 194 -0.96 -17.97 2.39
C PRO A 194 -0.08 -18.97 1.61
N ARG A 195 0.74 -19.73 2.33
CA ARG A 195 1.66 -20.71 1.73
C ARG A 195 0.93 -21.76 0.90
N GLU A 196 -0.24 -22.16 1.34
CA GLU A 196 -1.13 -23.11 0.70
C GLU A 196 -1.57 -22.68 -0.71
N PHE A 197 -1.54 -21.37 -0.97
CA PHE A 197 -1.89 -20.79 -2.27
C PHE A 197 -0.65 -20.30 -3.05
N GLY A 198 0.51 -20.87 -2.76
CA GLY A 198 1.76 -20.50 -3.44
C GLY A 198 2.40 -19.21 -2.93
N GLY A 199 2.00 -18.75 -1.75
CA GLY A 199 2.63 -17.60 -1.08
C GLY A 199 4.00 -17.94 -0.49
N SER A 200 4.84 -16.92 -0.36
CA SER A 200 6.12 -17.03 0.34
C SER A 200 5.90 -16.97 1.86
N ARG A 201 6.95 -17.29 2.62
CA ARG A 201 6.96 -17.12 4.05
C ARG A 201 6.71 -15.65 4.39
N VAL A 202 5.53 -15.32 4.88
CA VAL A 202 5.20 -13.97 5.34
C VAL A 202 5.76 -13.78 6.74
N ARG A 203 6.48 -12.67 6.93
CA ARG A 203 6.79 -12.16 8.27
C ARG A 203 5.92 -10.92 8.49
N PRO A 204 4.90 -10.97 9.36
CA PRO A 204 4.02 -9.82 9.63
C PRO A 204 4.81 -8.60 10.09
N GLU A 205 5.90 -8.80 10.79
CA GLU A 205 6.80 -7.77 11.31
C GLU A 205 7.73 -7.13 10.25
N ALA A 206 7.85 -7.71 9.06
CA ALA A 206 8.88 -7.31 8.08
C ALA A 206 8.82 -5.83 7.68
N THR A 207 7.63 -5.27 7.48
CA THR A 207 7.46 -3.87 7.12
C THR A 207 7.89 -2.93 8.25
N GLY A 208 7.51 -3.26 9.49
CA GLY A 208 7.94 -2.51 10.67
C GLY A 208 9.45 -2.58 10.89
N TYR A 209 10.04 -3.75 10.72
CA TYR A 209 11.48 -3.94 10.80
C TYR A 209 12.21 -3.10 9.75
N GLY A 210 11.74 -3.11 8.50
CA GLY A 210 12.31 -2.32 7.41
C GLY A 210 12.27 -0.82 7.71
N THR A 211 11.18 -0.32 8.27
CA THR A 211 11.04 1.08 8.69
C THR A 211 12.11 1.45 9.72
N VAL A 212 12.33 0.59 10.73
CA VAL A 212 13.33 0.84 11.77
C VAL A 212 14.74 0.77 11.21
N TYR A 213 15.06 -0.19 10.35
CA TYR A 213 16.35 -0.26 9.67
C TYR A 213 16.62 0.98 8.82
N PHE A 214 15.61 1.47 8.09
CA PHE A 214 15.76 2.69 7.33
C PHE A 214 16.05 3.89 8.24
N ALA A 215 15.32 4.04 9.34
CA ALA A 215 15.57 5.09 10.34
C ALA A 215 16.98 4.97 10.95
N GLN A 216 17.44 3.75 11.22
CA GLN A 216 18.81 3.50 11.72
C GLN A 216 19.86 3.97 10.72
N HIS A 217 19.69 3.69 9.42
CA HIS A 217 20.59 4.17 8.39
C HIS A 217 20.56 5.69 8.27
N MET A 218 19.39 6.32 8.34
CA MET A 218 19.29 7.80 8.34
C MET A 218 20.03 8.43 9.53
N LEU A 219 19.93 7.84 10.73
CA LEU A 219 20.66 8.30 11.90
C LEU A 219 22.18 8.14 11.72
N LYS A 220 22.60 7.01 11.16
CA LYS A 220 24.02 6.72 10.88
C LYS A 220 24.66 7.76 9.95
N GLU A 221 23.94 8.18 8.90
CA GLU A 221 24.39 9.26 7.99
C GLU A 221 24.61 10.59 8.73
N LYS A 222 23.92 10.78 9.86
CA LYS A 222 24.08 11.95 10.74
C LYS A 222 25.06 11.70 11.89
N GLY A 223 25.83 10.60 11.88
CA GLY A 223 26.74 10.22 12.96
C GLY A 223 26.05 9.87 14.26
N GLN A 224 24.78 9.43 14.21
CA GLN A 224 23.97 9.08 15.38
C GLN A 224 23.60 7.60 15.38
N ASP A 225 23.24 7.08 16.56
CA ASP A 225 22.74 5.71 16.74
C ASP A 225 21.28 5.75 17.21
N ILE A 226 20.52 4.71 16.86
CA ILE A 226 19.16 4.51 17.34
C ILE A 226 19.12 4.07 18.80
N LYS A 227 20.18 3.43 19.28
CA LYS A 227 20.31 2.98 20.67
C LYS A 227 20.21 4.18 21.62
N GLY A 228 19.36 4.06 22.64
CA GLY A 228 19.12 5.11 23.63
C GLY A 228 18.24 6.27 23.16
N LYS A 229 17.82 6.31 21.89
CA LYS A 229 16.87 7.31 21.41
C LYS A 229 15.48 7.09 21.99
N THR A 230 14.82 8.15 22.39
CA THR A 230 13.39 8.12 22.74
C THR A 230 12.57 8.13 21.46
N VAL A 231 11.67 7.16 21.32
CA VAL A 231 10.87 6.97 20.12
C VAL A 231 9.39 6.89 20.49
N ALA A 232 8.57 7.59 19.73
CA ALA A 232 7.12 7.50 19.77
C ALA A 232 6.60 6.81 18.50
N ILE A 233 5.67 5.86 18.65
CA ILE A 233 4.95 5.23 17.53
C ILE A 233 3.48 5.60 17.63
N SER A 234 2.90 5.99 16.49
CA SER A 234 1.47 6.10 16.29
C SER A 234 0.99 4.91 15.46
N GLY A 235 0.00 4.19 15.95
CA GLY A 235 -0.54 2.99 15.33
C GLY A 235 -0.38 1.73 16.19
N PHE A 236 -1.18 0.69 15.87
CA PHE A 236 -1.19 -0.59 16.58
C PHE A 236 -1.39 -1.79 15.62
N GLY A 237 -1.26 -1.60 14.33
CA GLY A 237 -1.28 -2.67 13.34
C GLY A 237 0.05 -3.43 13.25
N ASN A 238 0.13 -4.40 12.32
CA ASN A 238 1.33 -5.23 12.13
C ASN A 238 2.62 -4.42 11.90
N VAL A 239 2.53 -3.28 11.20
CA VAL A 239 3.69 -2.41 10.93
C VAL A 239 4.18 -1.75 12.22
N ALA A 240 3.28 -1.13 12.98
CA ALA A 240 3.61 -0.51 14.26
C ALA A 240 4.15 -1.53 15.26
N TRP A 241 3.54 -2.71 15.32
CA TRP A 241 4.00 -3.81 16.15
C TRP A 241 5.43 -4.26 15.80
N GLY A 242 5.70 -4.54 14.52
CA GLY A 242 7.04 -4.91 14.07
C GLY A 242 8.07 -3.81 14.35
N ALA A 243 7.72 -2.54 14.10
CA ALA A 243 8.58 -1.42 14.42
C ALA A 243 8.88 -1.33 15.93
N ALA A 244 7.86 -1.45 16.78
CA ALA A 244 8.00 -1.45 18.24
C ALA A 244 8.96 -2.55 18.72
N GLN A 245 8.76 -3.77 18.26
CA GLN A 245 9.59 -4.91 18.59
C GLN A 245 11.06 -4.69 18.19
N LYS A 246 11.29 -4.19 16.97
CA LYS A 246 12.64 -3.96 16.48
C LYS A 246 13.34 -2.80 17.20
N LEU A 247 12.64 -1.72 17.51
CA LEU A 247 13.19 -0.61 18.29
C LEU A 247 13.68 -1.05 19.66
N VAL A 248 12.85 -1.82 20.38
CA VAL A 248 13.24 -2.36 21.70
C VAL A 248 14.44 -3.29 21.58
N GLN A 249 14.48 -4.17 20.57
CA GLN A 249 15.62 -5.05 20.30
C GLN A 249 16.92 -4.29 20.03
N LEU A 250 16.86 -3.14 19.37
CA LEU A 250 18.02 -2.28 19.09
C LEU A 250 18.38 -1.34 20.24
N GLY A 251 17.67 -1.42 21.36
CA GLY A 251 17.94 -0.62 22.55
C GLY A 251 17.45 0.82 22.49
N ALA A 252 16.50 1.12 21.63
CA ALA A 252 15.76 2.38 21.68
C ALA A 252 14.75 2.37 22.81
N LYS A 253 14.43 3.55 23.34
CA LYS A 253 13.42 3.75 24.39
C LYS A 253 12.08 4.08 23.71
N LEU A 254 11.25 3.07 23.50
CA LEU A 254 9.91 3.22 22.96
C LEU A 254 8.97 3.69 24.05
N VAL A 255 8.35 4.86 23.91
CA VAL A 255 7.50 5.46 24.97
C VAL A 255 6.02 5.45 24.65
N THR A 256 5.60 5.28 23.38
CA THR A 256 4.19 5.25 23.00
C THR A 256 3.86 4.16 22.00
N ILE A 257 2.64 3.64 22.12
CA ILE A 257 1.90 2.91 21.07
C ILE A 257 0.46 3.41 21.12
N SER A 258 -0.19 3.60 19.97
CA SER A 258 -1.57 4.10 19.91
C SER A 258 -2.42 3.34 18.91
N GLY A 259 -3.72 3.20 19.22
CA GLY A 259 -4.75 2.65 18.34
C GLY A 259 -5.95 3.60 18.23
N PRO A 260 -7.01 3.19 17.53
CA PRO A 260 -8.23 3.99 17.40
C PRO A 260 -8.90 4.31 18.75
N ASP A 261 -8.73 3.43 19.73
CA ASP A 261 -9.40 3.50 21.03
C ASP A 261 -8.57 4.21 22.11
N GLY A 262 -7.33 4.61 21.78
CA GLY A 262 -6.45 5.30 22.73
C GLY A 262 -4.96 5.04 22.50
N TYR A 263 -4.16 5.40 23.50
CA TYR A 263 -2.71 5.23 23.45
C TYR A 263 -2.19 4.74 24.80
N ILE A 264 -1.04 4.09 24.76
CA ILE A 264 -0.22 3.78 25.92
C ILE A 264 0.98 4.72 25.91
N TYR A 265 1.26 5.34 27.04
CA TYR A 265 2.47 6.13 27.27
C TYR A 265 3.19 5.64 28.52
N ASP A 266 4.46 5.29 28.37
CA ASP A 266 5.35 4.94 29.50
C ASP A 266 6.64 5.72 29.37
N GLU A 267 6.87 6.67 30.29
CA GLU A 267 8.08 7.48 30.30
C GLU A 267 9.36 6.64 30.50
N LYS A 268 9.26 5.49 31.18
CA LYS A 268 10.39 4.58 31.40
C LYS A 268 10.72 3.75 30.15
N GLY A 269 9.79 3.67 29.22
CA GLY A 269 9.88 2.89 27.98
C GLY A 269 9.23 1.52 28.07
N LEU A 270 8.53 1.16 27.00
CA LEU A 270 7.87 -0.13 26.84
C LEU A 270 8.93 -1.25 26.65
N THR A 271 8.79 -2.34 27.39
CA THR A 271 9.68 -3.51 27.31
C THR A 271 9.14 -4.53 26.31
N GLN A 272 9.96 -5.51 25.95
CA GLN A 272 9.56 -6.61 25.08
C GLN A 272 8.42 -7.44 25.71
N ASP A 273 8.46 -7.63 27.03
CA ASP A 273 7.40 -8.33 27.74
C ASP A 273 6.07 -7.57 27.69
N CYS A 274 6.10 -6.24 27.90
CA CYS A 274 4.90 -5.42 27.73
C CYS A 274 4.31 -5.55 26.31
N LEU A 275 5.17 -5.59 25.28
CA LEU A 275 4.73 -5.77 23.90
C LEU A 275 4.10 -7.16 23.66
N LEU A 276 4.61 -8.22 24.29
CA LEU A 276 4.04 -9.57 24.16
C LEU A 276 2.64 -9.66 24.75
N TYR A 277 2.38 -8.97 25.87
CA TYR A 277 1.05 -8.91 26.49
C TYR A 277 0.06 -8.03 25.72
N THR A 278 0.56 -7.07 24.95
CA THR A 278 -0.27 -6.17 24.12
C THR A 278 -0.40 -6.66 22.67
N SER A 279 0.24 -7.77 22.31
CA SER A 279 0.08 -8.36 20.98
C SER A 279 -1.39 -8.67 20.72
N PRO A 280 -1.97 -8.22 19.59
CA PRO A 280 -3.33 -8.59 19.25
C PRO A 280 -3.44 -10.11 19.24
N SER A 281 -4.41 -10.64 19.97
CA SER A 281 -4.75 -12.06 19.95
C SER A 281 -4.95 -12.53 18.51
N PRO A 282 -4.67 -13.79 18.16
CA PRO A 282 -5.04 -14.32 16.85
C PRO A 282 -6.53 -14.13 16.51
N ARG A 283 -7.38 -13.93 17.54
CA ARG A 283 -8.79 -13.57 17.38
C ARG A 283 -8.98 -12.11 16.96
N ASP A 284 -8.12 -11.19 17.40
CA ASP A 284 -8.20 -9.76 17.06
C ASP A 284 -7.64 -9.47 15.67
N LYS A 285 -6.81 -10.37 15.12
CA LYS A 285 -6.30 -10.29 13.73
C LYS A 285 -7.39 -10.43 12.66
N ARG A 286 -8.61 -10.77 13.02
CA ARG A 286 -9.76 -10.83 12.11
C ARG A 286 -10.44 -9.46 11.92
N GLN A 287 -10.01 -8.42 12.64
CA GLN A 287 -10.64 -7.09 12.60
C GLN A 287 -9.76 -5.98 12.02
N SER A 288 -8.56 -6.28 11.56
CA SER A 288 -7.66 -5.26 10.96
C SER A 288 -7.53 -5.42 9.44
#